data_45c8d77e0920853681a9296c7c3604f8
#
_entry.id   45c8d77e0920853681a9296c7c3604f8
#
_cell.length_a   1.000
_cell.length_b   1.000
_cell.length_c   1.000
_cell.angle_alpha   90.00
_cell.angle_beta   90.00
_cell.angle_gamma   90.00
#
_symmetry.space_group_name_H-M   'P 1'
#
loop_
_entity.id
_entity.type
_entity.pdbx_description
1 polymer ?
#
loop_
_entity_poly.entity_id
_entity_poly.type
_entity_poly.pdbx_seq_one_letter_code
_entity_poly.pdbx_strand_id
1 'polypeptide(L)'
;MKMFKQAILFAGILTAGALSAQSAQMNNMIKVGANVGLAVPSDNTSMAVGVDVAYQNLITPGFGLGIATGYTHYFGKENNGYDNNDVGVVPVGALIRIYPKQTGFYFGTDLGYGFLVGDDKVATNSTLDRPDGGFYIKPEIGYHNQSWNFFVQYQKVFVGSKGDLPNQDYNVGNIGAGFSYNIPLGK
;
A
#
# COMPACT_ATOMS: atom_id res chain seq x y z
N MET A 1 11.96 24.49 -1.45
CA MET A 1 12.56 24.52 -0.10
C MET A 1 11.65 24.03 1.04
N LYS A 2 10.32 24.27 1.03
CA LYS A 2 9.41 23.77 2.10
C LYS A 2 9.29 22.24 2.10
N MET A 3 9.16 21.61 0.96
CA MET A 3 9.04 20.14 0.84
C MET A 3 10.29 19.38 1.32
N PHE A 4 11.49 19.94 1.10
CA PHE A 4 12.75 19.32 1.55
C PHE A 4 12.88 19.33 3.09
N LYS A 5 12.37 20.38 3.76
CA LYS A 5 12.33 20.44 5.21
C LYS A 5 11.34 19.46 5.83
N GLN A 6 10.22 19.20 5.17
CA GLN A 6 9.23 18.21 5.62
C GLN A 6 9.74 16.76 5.44
N ALA A 7 10.48 16.48 4.36
CA ALA A 7 11.12 15.18 4.16
C ALA A 7 12.19 14.88 5.22
N ILE A 8 12.99 15.89 5.62
CA ILE A 8 13.99 15.76 6.69
C ILE A 8 13.32 15.57 8.06
N LEU A 9 12.19 16.23 8.32
CA LEU A 9 11.44 16.05 9.56
C LEU A 9 10.86 14.63 9.65
N PHE A 10 10.33 14.09 8.54
CA PHE A 10 9.83 12.71 8.47
C PHE A 10 10.94 11.68 8.66
N ALA A 11 12.11 11.88 8.04
CA ALA A 11 13.29 11.04 8.24
C ALA A 11 13.81 11.08 9.67
N GLY A 12 13.76 12.26 10.32
CA GLY A 12 14.17 12.45 11.71
C GLY A 12 13.26 11.73 12.71
N ILE A 13 11.95 11.66 12.46
CA ILE A 13 11.01 10.94 13.31
C ILE A 13 11.22 9.42 13.17
N LEU A 14 11.54 8.91 11.99
CA LEU A 14 11.84 7.50 11.74
C LEU A 14 13.12 7.05 12.47
N THR A 15 14.15 7.91 12.54
CA THR A 15 15.43 7.58 13.24
C THR A 15 15.30 7.64 14.76
N ALA A 16 14.49 8.53 15.32
CA ALA A 16 14.25 8.61 16.76
C ALA A 16 13.49 7.41 17.32
N GLY A 17 12.55 6.83 16.54
CA GLY A 17 11.83 5.61 16.90
C GLY A 17 12.72 4.35 16.91
N ALA A 18 13.74 4.30 16.06
CA ALA A 18 14.63 3.15 15.93
C ALA A 18 15.53 2.92 17.17
N LEU A 19 15.85 3.96 17.92
CA LEU A 19 16.75 3.89 19.08
C LEU A 19 16.06 3.35 20.36
N SER A 20 14.72 3.37 20.42
CA SER A 20 13.96 2.89 21.58
C SER A 20 13.51 1.44 21.47
N ALA A 21 13.74 0.78 20.32
CA ALA A 21 13.13 -0.50 19.94
C ALA A 21 13.89 -1.74 20.48
N GLN A 22 14.98 -1.58 21.22
CA GLN A 22 15.87 -2.72 21.50
C GLN A 22 15.42 -3.68 22.62
N SER A 23 14.30 -3.43 23.32
CA SER A 23 13.88 -4.30 24.44
C SER A 23 12.37 -4.51 24.61
N ALA A 24 11.51 -4.01 23.74
CA ALA A 24 10.08 -4.21 23.86
C ALA A 24 9.64 -5.55 23.23
N GLN A 25 8.79 -6.27 23.94
CA GLN A 25 8.15 -7.48 23.39
C GLN A 25 7.23 -7.04 22.23
N MET A 26 7.53 -7.50 21.01
CA MET A 26 6.93 -7.00 19.76
C MET A 26 5.53 -7.57 19.47
N ASN A 27 4.68 -7.65 20.49
CA ASN A 27 3.30 -8.12 20.29
C ASN A 27 2.42 -7.07 19.62
N ASN A 28 2.67 -5.79 19.92
CA ASN A 28 1.98 -4.65 19.31
C ASN A 28 2.99 -3.79 18.58
N MET A 29 2.72 -3.45 17.32
CA MET A 29 3.63 -2.66 16.52
C MET A 29 2.90 -1.78 15.50
N ILE A 30 3.50 -0.65 15.18
CA ILE A 30 3.21 0.10 13.96
C ILE A 30 4.23 -0.31 12.90
N LYS A 31 3.76 -0.57 11.71
CA LYS A 31 4.58 -0.85 10.53
C LYS A 31 4.52 0.37 9.62
N VAL A 32 5.69 0.87 9.21
CA VAL A 32 5.79 1.97 8.24
C VAL A 32 6.67 1.50 7.10
N GLY A 33 6.19 1.63 5.88
CA GLY A 33 6.88 1.08 4.72
C GLY A 33 6.75 1.93 3.47
N ALA A 34 7.50 1.49 2.45
CA ALA A 34 7.40 2.02 1.11
C ALA A 34 7.46 0.87 0.10
N ASN A 35 6.84 1.08 -1.05
CA ASN A 35 6.79 0.10 -2.12
C ASN A 35 6.87 0.77 -3.50
N VAL A 36 7.28 -0.01 -4.48
CA VAL A 36 7.30 0.36 -5.89
C VAL A 36 6.86 -0.84 -6.71
N GLY A 37 6.13 -0.61 -7.79
CA GLY A 37 5.63 -1.69 -8.63
C GLY A 37 5.32 -1.25 -10.06
N LEU A 38 5.04 -2.25 -10.88
CA LEU A 38 4.52 -2.07 -12.24
C LEU A 38 3.01 -2.24 -12.20
N ALA A 39 2.30 -1.38 -12.90
CA ALA A 39 0.84 -1.44 -12.96
C ALA A 39 0.34 -2.74 -13.63
N VAL A 40 -0.70 -3.33 -13.06
CA VAL A 40 -1.39 -4.53 -13.58
C VAL A 40 -2.89 -4.40 -13.31
N PRO A 41 -3.73 -4.19 -14.36
CA PRO A 41 -3.39 -4.05 -15.78
C PRO A 41 -2.58 -2.77 -16.07
N SER A 42 -1.80 -2.79 -17.15
CA SER A 42 -0.94 -1.67 -17.55
C SER A 42 -1.54 -0.83 -18.69
N ASP A 43 -2.85 -0.91 -18.89
CA ASP A 43 -3.51 -0.22 -20.00
C ASP A 43 -3.53 1.30 -19.78
N ASN A 44 -3.89 1.75 -18.59
CA ASN A 44 -4.09 3.16 -18.24
C ASN A 44 -2.98 3.73 -17.37
N THR A 45 -2.22 2.89 -16.68
CA THR A 45 -1.13 3.30 -15.78
C THR A 45 0.13 2.49 -16.05
N SER A 46 1.30 3.05 -15.73
CA SER A 46 2.60 2.45 -16.05
C SER A 46 3.27 1.82 -14.83
N MET A 47 3.44 2.58 -13.78
CA MET A 47 4.10 2.18 -12.55
C MET A 47 3.39 2.78 -11.34
N ALA A 48 3.74 2.27 -10.16
CA ALA A 48 3.21 2.76 -8.90
C ALA A 48 4.32 2.95 -7.88
N VAL A 49 4.17 3.97 -7.02
CA VAL A 49 5.00 4.16 -5.83
C VAL A 49 4.07 4.39 -4.64
N GLY A 50 4.40 3.81 -3.49
CA GLY A 50 3.51 3.88 -2.35
C GLY A 50 4.21 3.96 -1.00
N VAL A 51 3.45 4.41 -0.01
CA VAL A 51 3.80 4.36 1.40
C VAL A 51 2.70 3.63 2.16
N ASP A 52 3.10 2.77 3.07
CA ASP A 52 2.21 1.94 3.88
C ASP A 52 2.35 2.27 5.35
N VAL A 53 1.23 2.30 6.06
CA VAL A 53 1.17 2.39 7.52
C VAL A 53 0.19 1.34 8.01
N ALA A 54 0.59 0.55 9.01
CA ALA A 54 -0.30 -0.42 9.61
C ALA A 54 -0.07 -0.54 11.11
N TYR A 55 -1.14 -0.83 11.84
CA TYR A 55 -1.08 -1.35 13.20
C TYR A 55 -1.24 -2.86 13.14
N GLN A 56 -0.35 -3.59 13.80
CA GLN A 56 -0.41 -5.04 13.92
C GLN A 56 -0.29 -5.47 15.38
N ASN A 57 -1.17 -6.38 15.79
CA ASN A 57 -1.06 -7.13 17.02
C ASN A 57 -0.75 -8.60 16.69
N LEU A 58 0.25 -9.19 17.35
CA LEU A 58 0.53 -10.63 17.29
C LEU A 58 -0.39 -11.35 18.29
N ILE A 59 -1.44 -11.96 17.78
CA ILE A 59 -2.37 -12.79 18.56
C ILE A 59 -1.67 -14.03 19.09
N THR A 60 -0.77 -14.59 18.25
CA THR A 60 0.19 -15.64 18.62
C THR A 60 1.54 -15.28 18.00
N PRO A 61 2.66 -15.91 18.41
CA PRO A 61 3.98 -15.68 17.78
C PRO A 61 4.00 -15.89 16.27
N GLY A 62 3.07 -16.69 15.75
CA GLY A 62 2.97 -17.01 14.33
C GLY A 62 1.82 -16.33 13.58
N PHE A 63 0.96 -15.55 14.26
CA PHE A 63 -0.23 -14.97 13.65
C PHE A 63 -0.48 -13.54 14.11
N GLY A 64 -0.50 -12.62 13.15
CA GLY A 64 -0.76 -11.20 13.35
C GLY A 64 -2.05 -10.74 12.70
N LEU A 65 -2.81 -9.93 13.41
CA LEU A 65 -3.97 -9.21 12.92
C LEU A 65 -3.80 -7.71 13.15
N GLY A 66 -4.45 -6.90 12.30
CA GLY A 66 -4.39 -5.46 12.45
C GLY A 66 -5.22 -4.71 11.43
N ILE A 67 -4.88 -3.45 11.30
CA ILE A 67 -5.46 -2.55 10.28
C ILE A 67 -4.33 -1.95 9.45
N ALA A 68 -4.56 -1.79 8.16
CA ALA A 68 -3.62 -1.22 7.23
C ALA A 68 -4.25 -0.06 6.47
N THR A 69 -3.43 0.95 6.19
CA THR A 69 -3.74 2.08 5.32
C THR A 69 -2.46 2.54 4.62
N GLY A 70 -2.55 3.51 3.76
CA GLY A 70 -1.40 4.06 3.05
C GLY A 70 -1.82 4.96 1.91
N TYR A 71 -0.89 5.20 1.01
CA TYR A 71 -1.13 5.90 -0.24
C TYR A 71 -0.26 5.30 -1.33
N THR A 72 -0.86 4.92 -2.44
CA THR A 72 -0.14 4.46 -3.64
C THR A 72 -0.51 5.36 -4.80
N HIS A 73 0.49 5.97 -5.41
CA HIS A 73 0.37 6.80 -6.60
C HIS A 73 0.67 5.97 -7.84
N TYR A 74 -0.26 5.96 -8.78
CA TYR A 74 -0.14 5.32 -10.09
C TYR A 74 0.04 6.39 -11.15
N PHE A 75 1.10 6.27 -11.92
CA PHE A 75 1.41 7.19 -13.01
C PHE A 75 0.60 6.81 -14.25
N GLY A 76 -0.24 7.73 -14.70
CA GLY A 76 -1.00 7.61 -15.92
C GLY A 76 -0.12 7.46 -17.14
N LYS A 77 -0.64 6.91 -18.20
CA LYS A 77 0.05 6.85 -19.47
C LYS A 77 -0.92 7.04 -20.62
N GLU A 78 -0.40 7.57 -21.74
CA GLU A 78 -1.15 7.63 -22.99
C GLU A 78 -1.41 6.22 -23.54
N ASN A 79 -2.67 5.93 -23.87
CA ASN A 79 -3.09 4.68 -24.48
C ASN A 79 -4.29 4.91 -25.38
N ASN A 80 -4.24 4.42 -26.63
CA ASN A 80 -5.31 4.50 -27.64
C ASN A 80 -5.85 5.95 -27.86
N GLY A 81 -4.98 6.97 -27.75
CA GLY A 81 -5.36 8.38 -27.91
C GLY A 81 -6.01 9.00 -26.67
N TYR A 82 -6.07 8.28 -25.54
CA TYR A 82 -6.45 8.81 -24.24
C TYR A 82 -5.19 9.11 -23.42
N ASP A 83 -5.12 10.34 -22.92
CA ASP A 83 -4.08 10.79 -21.98
C ASP A 83 -4.59 10.55 -20.55
N ASN A 84 -4.38 9.32 -20.05
CA ASN A 84 -4.91 8.88 -18.77
C ASN A 84 -4.28 9.65 -17.60
N ASN A 85 -5.11 10.12 -16.70
CA ASN A 85 -4.70 10.85 -15.51
C ASN A 85 -4.00 9.93 -14.50
N ASP A 86 -3.13 10.53 -13.70
CA ASP A 86 -2.59 9.87 -12.51
C ASP A 86 -3.73 9.53 -11.54
N VAL A 87 -3.59 8.41 -10.84
CA VAL A 87 -4.58 8.01 -9.83
C VAL A 87 -3.89 7.62 -8.53
N GLY A 88 -4.38 8.14 -7.42
CA GLY A 88 -3.99 7.73 -6.08
C GLY A 88 -4.94 6.67 -5.53
N VAL A 89 -4.41 5.75 -4.73
CA VAL A 89 -5.18 4.77 -3.97
C VAL A 89 -4.90 4.96 -2.48
N VAL A 90 -5.96 5.18 -1.70
CA VAL A 90 -5.92 5.19 -0.23
C VAL A 90 -6.67 3.96 0.27
N PRO A 91 -5.98 2.87 0.63
CA PRO A 91 -6.63 1.67 1.17
C PRO A 91 -6.96 1.85 2.65
N VAL A 92 -8.06 1.24 3.08
CA VAL A 92 -8.38 0.99 4.48
C VAL A 92 -8.84 -0.45 4.61
N GLY A 93 -8.13 -1.26 5.40
CA GLY A 93 -8.42 -2.68 5.45
C GLY A 93 -7.88 -3.40 6.68
N ALA A 94 -8.34 -4.64 6.83
CA ALA A 94 -7.80 -5.58 7.78
C ALA A 94 -6.46 -6.11 7.29
N LEU A 95 -5.48 -6.17 8.18
CA LEU A 95 -4.17 -6.78 7.97
C LEU A 95 -4.15 -8.17 8.59
N ILE A 96 -3.71 -9.15 7.81
CA ILE A 96 -3.52 -10.53 8.24
C ILE A 96 -2.09 -10.94 7.88
N ARG A 97 -1.33 -11.47 8.85
CA ARG A 97 0.05 -11.95 8.66
C ARG A 97 0.25 -13.30 9.31
N ILE A 98 0.96 -14.18 8.61
CA ILE A 98 1.32 -15.52 9.07
C ILE A 98 2.84 -15.63 9.07
N TYR A 99 3.42 -15.89 10.24
CA TYR A 99 4.84 -15.99 10.49
C TYR A 99 5.19 -17.42 10.93
N PRO A 100 5.64 -18.30 10.02
CA PRO A 100 6.00 -19.68 10.39
C PRO A 100 7.16 -19.77 11.38
N LYS A 101 8.02 -18.73 11.42
CA LYS A 101 9.18 -18.60 12.30
C LYS A 101 9.29 -17.16 12.82
N GLN A 102 10.02 -16.95 13.93
CA GLN A 102 10.31 -15.61 14.47
C GLN A 102 11.15 -14.73 13.54
N THR A 103 11.90 -15.34 12.63
CA THR A 103 12.64 -14.69 11.56
C THR A 103 12.60 -15.62 10.35
N GLY A 104 12.35 -15.07 9.18
CA GLY A 104 12.27 -15.84 7.95
C GLY A 104 11.13 -15.41 7.04
N PHE A 105 10.68 -16.33 6.20
CA PHE A 105 9.56 -16.05 5.30
C PHE A 105 8.25 -15.87 6.06
N TYR A 106 7.42 -15.00 5.54
CA TYR A 106 6.05 -14.79 6.00
C TYR A 106 5.10 -14.62 4.80
N PHE A 107 3.82 -14.82 5.07
CA PHE A 107 2.73 -14.60 4.14
C PHE A 107 1.77 -13.58 4.73
N GLY A 108 1.21 -12.73 3.90
CA GLY A 108 0.25 -11.76 4.37
C GLY A 108 -0.75 -11.33 3.32
N THR A 109 -1.80 -10.69 3.79
CA THR A 109 -2.75 -9.98 2.93
C THR A 109 -3.38 -8.83 3.71
N ASP A 110 -3.68 -7.75 2.99
CA ASP A 110 -4.56 -6.70 3.46
C ASP A 110 -5.85 -6.78 2.63
N LEU A 111 -7.00 -6.70 3.30
CA LEU A 111 -8.33 -6.83 2.71
C LEU A 111 -9.22 -5.68 3.17
N GLY A 112 -9.86 -4.99 2.25
CA GLY A 112 -10.71 -3.86 2.63
C GLY A 112 -11.29 -3.08 1.46
N TYR A 113 -11.26 -1.77 1.56
CA TYR A 113 -11.72 -0.86 0.53
C TYR A 113 -10.59 0.08 0.12
N GLY A 114 -10.40 0.28 -1.18
CA GLY A 114 -9.47 1.23 -1.77
C GLY A 114 -10.21 2.43 -2.31
N PHE A 115 -10.01 3.59 -1.70
CA PHE A 115 -10.52 4.86 -2.20
C PHE A 115 -9.61 5.33 -3.32
N LEU A 116 -10.19 5.65 -4.48
CA LEU A 116 -9.47 6.28 -5.57
C LEU A 116 -9.51 7.80 -5.40
N VAL A 117 -8.37 8.45 -5.53
CA VAL A 117 -8.21 9.90 -5.38
C VAL A 117 -7.37 10.46 -6.52
N GLY A 118 -7.49 11.76 -6.81
CA GLY A 118 -6.83 12.44 -7.93
C GLY A 118 -7.84 13.19 -8.76
N ASP A 119 -7.57 13.34 -10.06
CA ASP A 119 -8.46 14.04 -10.98
C ASP A 119 -9.83 13.38 -11.06
N ASP A 120 -10.89 14.18 -11.22
CA ASP A 120 -12.27 13.69 -11.29
C ASP A 120 -12.53 12.89 -12.57
N LYS A 121 -11.73 13.09 -13.62
CA LYS A 121 -11.86 12.40 -14.90
C LYS A 121 -10.81 11.29 -15.07
N VAL A 122 -11.16 10.26 -15.84
CA VAL A 122 -10.27 9.13 -16.11
C VAL A 122 -9.09 9.53 -17.01
N ALA A 123 -9.28 10.54 -17.88
CA ALA A 123 -8.24 11.07 -18.76
C ALA A 123 -8.49 12.57 -19.01
N THR A 124 -7.42 13.32 -19.34
CA THR A 124 -7.50 14.77 -19.60
C THR A 124 -8.41 15.11 -20.77
N ASN A 125 -8.49 14.24 -21.76
CA ASN A 125 -9.31 14.35 -22.97
C ASN A 125 -10.60 13.50 -22.92
N SER A 126 -11.06 13.13 -21.71
CA SER A 126 -12.28 12.35 -21.49
C SER A 126 -13.31 13.13 -20.67
N THR A 127 -14.60 12.88 -20.92
CA THR A 127 -15.70 13.40 -20.10
C THR A 127 -16.14 12.41 -19.02
N LEU A 128 -15.58 11.17 -19.01
CA LEU A 128 -15.96 10.12 -18.09
C LEU A 128 -15.38 10.36 -16.70
N ASP A 129 -16.24 10.26 -15.68
CA ASP A 129 -15.85 10.42 -14.30
C ASP A 129 -15.07 9.19 -13.77
N ARG A 130 -14.07 9.46 -12.95
CA ARG A 130 -13.32 8.43 -12.27
C ARG A 130 -14.20 7.84 -11.16
N PRO A 131 -14.23 6.49 -11.00
CA PRO A 131 -14.93 5.85 -9.88
C PRO A 131 -14.30 6.20 -8.51
N ASP A 132 -15.11 6.18 -7.45
CA ASP A 132 -14.66 6.52 -6.09
C ASP A 132 -13.74 5.47 -5.47
N GLY A 133 -13.88 4.20 -5.84
CA GLY A 133 -13.09 3.10 -5.30
C GLY A 133 -13.81 1.75 -5.34
N GLY A 134 -13.23 0.77 -4.66
CA GLY A 134 -13.77 -0.58 -4.66
C GLY A 134 -13.11 -1.53 -3.66
N PHE A 135 -13.44 -2.81 -3.76
CA PHE A 135 -12.84 -3.84 -2.94
C PHE A 135 -11.32 -3.89 -3.17
N TYR A 136 -10.58 -3.89 -2.08
CA TYR A 136 -9.11 -3.86 -2.07
C TYR A 136 -8.53 -5.14 -1.53
N ILE A 137 -7.53 -5.67 -2.22
CA ILE A 137 -6.71 -6.80 -1.76
C ILE A 137 -5.23 -6.50 -2.00
N LYS A 138 -4.39 -6.88 -1.04
CA LYS A 138 -2.92 -6.81 -1.16
C LYS A 138 -2.27 -8.05 -0.56
N PRO A 139 -2.27 -9.21 -1.26
CA PRO A 139 -1.44 -10.35 -0.87
C PRO A 139 0.04 -10.01 -1.00
N GLU A 140 0.81 -10.49 -0.05
CA GLU A 140 2.27 -10.34 -0.02
C GLU A 140 2.97 -11.59 0.50
N ILE A 141 4.16 -11.83 0.01
CA ILE A 141 5.12 -12.79 0.56
C ILE A 141 6.43 -12.06 0.79
N GLY A 142 7.05 -12.29 1.93
CA GLY A 142 8.27 -11.58 2.27
C GLY A 142 9.15 -12.32 3.25
N TYR A 143 10.26 -11.67 3.55
CA TYR A 143 11.20 -12.06 4.60
C TYR A 143 11.16 -11.02 5.71
N HIS A 144 11.07 -11.47 6.94
CA HIS A 144 11.04 -10.58 8.11
C HIS A 144 12.12 -10.95 9.14
N ASN A 145 12.55 -9.94 9.85
CA ASN A 145 13.20 -10.06 11.14
C ASN A 145 12.44 -9.21 12.17
N GLN A 146 13.01 -9.01 13.36
CA GLN A 146 12.34 -8.23 14.40
C GLN A 146 12.01 -6.80 13.99
N SER A 147 12.87 -6.16 13.17
CA SER A 147 12.75 -4.74 12.82
C SER A 147 12.25 -4.50 11.40
N TRP A 148 12.64 -5.35 10.46
CA TRP A 148 12.42 -5.13 9.03
C TRP A 148 11.62 -6.24 8.38
N ASN A 149 10.79 -5.85 7.41
CA ASN A 149 10.12 -6.75 6.48
C ASN A 149 10.47 -6.31 5.06
N PHE A 150 10.85 -7.24 4.22
CA PHE A 150 11.05 -7.06 2.78
C PHE A 150 10.08 -7.98 2.07
N PHE A 151 9.32 -7.45 1.10
CA PHE A 151 8.23 -8.22 0.49
C PHE A 151 8.10 -7.96 -1.00
N VAL A 152 7.51 -8.93 -1.68
CA VAL A 152 6.86 -8.75 -2.96
C VAL A 152 5.35 -8.81 -2.76
N GLN A 153 4.60 -8.00 -3.51
CA GLN A 153 3.17 -7.83 -3.34
C GLN A 153 2.45 -7.79 -4.68
N TYR A 154 1.18 -8.16 -4.64
CA TYR A 154 0.20 -7.82 -5.65
C TYR A 154 -0.88 -6.98 -4.99
N GLN A 155 -1.12 -5.77 -5.48
CA GLN A 155 -2.15 -4.88 -4.96
C GLN A 155 -3.21 -4.68 -6.03
N LYS A 156 -4.49 -4.75 -5.66
CA LYS A 156 -5.59 -4.50 -6.60
C LYS A 156 -6.80 -3.89 -5.93
N VAL A 157 -7.39 -2.90 -6.59
CA VAL A 157 -8.72 -2.35 -6.31
C VAL A 157 -9.67 -2.85 -7.40
N PHE A 158 -10.72 -3.56 -7.01
CA PHE A 158 -11.78 -4.06 -7.90
C PHE A 158 -12.91 -3.06 -7.89
N VAL A 159 -12.94 -2.21 -8.88
CA VAL A 159 -13.95 -1.15 -8.99
C VAL A 159 -15.21 -1.64 -9.71
N GLY A 160 -15.02 -2.60 -10.64
CA GLY A 160 -16.08 -3.10 -11.48
C GLY A 160 -16.62 -2.03 -12.46
N SER A 161 -17.78 -2.28 -12.99
CA SER A 161 -18.50 -1.38 -13.92
C SER A 161 -19.25 -0.25 -13.21
N LYS A 162 -18.72 0.29 -12.11
CA LYS A 162 -19.32 1.41 -11.39
C LYS A 162 -18.84 2.74 -12.00
N GLY A 163 -19.77 3.67 -12.15
CA GLY A 163 -19.53 4.99 -12.75
C GLY A 163 -20.00 5.04 -14.21
N ASP A 164 -19.62 6.10 -14.90
CA ASP A 164 -20.02 6.39 -16.28
C ASP A 164 -19.27 5.57 -17.35
N LEU A 165 -18.54 4.52 -16.94
CA LEU A 165 -17.81 3.61 -17.83
C LEU A 165 -18.74 2.45 -18.29
N PRO A 166 -19.49 2.59 -19.38
CA PRO A 166 -20.36 1.55 -19.86
C PRO A 166 -19.50 0.38 -20.39
N ASN A 167 -19.67 -0.81 -19.79
CA ASN A 167 -19.06 -2.08 -20.18
C ASN A 167 -17.52 -2.17 -20.04
N GLN A 168 -16.87 -1.32 -19.23
CA GLN A 168 -15.45 -1.43 -18.93
C GLN A 168 -15.21 -1.43 -17.43
N ASP A 169 -14.43 -2.40 -16.95
CA ASP A 169 -13.99 -2.45 -15.57
C ASP A 169 -12.81 -1.50 -15.37
N TYR A 170 -12.97 -0.50 -14.50
CA TYR A 170 -11.86 0.35 -14.09
C TYR A 170 -11.09 -0.33 -12.96
N ASN A 171 -10.06 -1.10 -13.29
CA ASN A 171 -9.24 -1.81 -12.34
C ASN A 171 -7.88 -1.13 -12.16
N VAL A 172 -7.50 -0.88 -10.92
CA VAL A 172 -6.20 -0.32 -10.56
C VAL A 172 -5.43 -1.31 -9.70
N GLY A 173 -4.22 -1.64 -10.10
CA GLY A 173 -3.40 -2.58 -9.36
C GLY A 173 -1.94 -2.55 -9.78
N ASN A 174 -1.08 -3.17 -8.98
CA ASN A 174 0.34 -3.35 -9.30
C ASN A 174 0.88 -4.67 -8.76
N ILE A 175 1.95 -5.13 -9.39
CA ILE A 175 2.86 -6.11 -8.82
C ILE A 175 4.17 -5.40 -8.51
N GLY A 176 4.69 -5.57 -7.29
CA GLY A 176 5.84 -4.80 -6.85
C GLY A 176 6.58 -5.39 -5.68
N ALA A 177 7.57 -4.64 -5.22
CA ALA A 177 8.34 -4.97 -4.05
C ALA A 177 8.39 -3.77 -3.09
N GLY A 178 8.59 -4.07 -1.82
CA GLY A 178 8.65 -3.05 -0.79
C GLY A 178 9.38 -3.52 0.46
N PHE A 179 9.46 -2.60 1.39
CA PHE A 179 9.98 -2.87 2.72
C PHE A 179 9.15 -2.12 3.77
N SER A 180 9.14 -2.62 4.98
CA SER A 180 8.58 -1.90 6.12
C SER A 180 9.41 -2.09 7.37
N TYR A 181 9.37 -1.09 8.25
CA TYR A 181 10.00 -1.09 9.55
C TYR A 181 8.95 -1.26 10.64
N ASN A 182 9.25 -2.13 11.61
CA ASN A 182 8.38 -2.40 12.76
C ASN A 182 8.78 -1.51 13.93
N ILE A 183 7.86 -0.67 14.38
CA ILE A 183 7.99 0.21 15.54
C ILE A 183 7.21 -0.44 16.69
N PRO A 184 7.87 -1.05 17.68
CA PRO A 184 7.17 -1.68 18.79
C PRO A 184 6.48 -0.65 19.67
N LEU A 185 5.24 -0.94 20.08
CA LEU A 185 4.45 -0.06 20.95
C LEU A 185 4.52 -0.45 22.43
N GLY A 186 5.27 -1.53 22.77
CA GLY A 186 5.32 -2.06 24.12
C GLY A 186 4.10 -2.92 24.46
N LYS A 187 3.93 -3.20 25.76
CA LYS A 187 2.76 -3.92 26.29
C LYS A 187 1.56 -3.01 26.44
#